data_2641f368dd69fa4b173c9525b49d3611
#
_entry.id   2641f368dd69fa4b173c9525b49d3611
#
_cell.length_a   1.000
_cell.length_b   1.000
_cell.length_c   1.000
_cell.angle_alpha   90.00
_cell.angle_beta   90.00
_cell.angle_gamma   90.00
#
_symmetry.space_group_name_H-M   'P 1'
#
loop_
_entity.id
_entity.type
_entity.pdbx_description
1 polymer ?
#
loop_
_entity_poly.entity_id
_entity_poly.type
_entity_poly.pdbx_seq_one_letter_code
_entity_poly.pdbx_strand_id
1 'polypeptide(L)'
;MAIEKKTIRLLILEDSQNEAERLVSLFRNAGRATRVHRLSSSDDLLDVLQQTWDLLICAPSSEQLPPSEAIGCIRRLAKDIPVIQLLADNDSDSVTEALMLGAQDALPQGEDERLVLVAKRELANLEERRARRASEVALREAEKRCQLLLDS
;
A
#
# COMPACT_ATOMS: atom_id res chain seq x y z
N MET A 1 20.98 -17.76 8.08
CA MET A 1 19.72 -18.20 7.46
C MET A 1 19.09 -17.05 6.71
N ALA A 2 18.92 -17.22 5.43
CA ALA A 2 18.26 -16.20 4.64
C ALA A 2 16.76 -16.25 4.94
N ILE A 3 16.22 -15.17 5.49
CA ILE A 3 14.79 -14.99 5.57
C ILE A 3 14.34 -14.66 4.15
N GLU A 4 13.55 -15.52 3.54
CA GLU A 4 12.99 -15.23 2.24
C GLU A 4 12.11 -13.99 2.35
N LYS A 5 12.55 -12.90 1.73
CA LYS A 5 11.74 -11.70 1.64
C LYS A 5 10.65 -11.94 0.60
N LYS A 6 9.41 -11.81 1.02
CA LYS A 6 8.28 -11.94 0.11
C LYS A 6 8.35 -10.86 -0.97
N THR A 7 7.87 -11.19 -2.15
CA THR A 7 7.73 -10.21 -3.23
C THR A 7 6.76 -9.12 -2.82
N ILE A 8 7.15 -7.88 -2.98
CA ILE A 8 6.28 -6.73 -2.74
C ILE A 8 5.31 -6.62 -3.91
N ARG A 9 4.03 -6.54 -3.62
CA ARG A 9 2.98 -6.24 -4.61
C ARG A 9 2.68 -4.75 -4.55
N LEU A 10 3.18 -4.03 -5.55
CA LEU A 10 3.18 -2.57 -5.56
C LEU A 10 2.21 -2.03 -6.61
N LEU A 11 1.30 -1.15 -6.16
CA LEU A 11 0.49 -0.34 -7.06
C LEU A 11 1.16 1.02 -7.21
N ILE A 12 1.23 1.51 -8.43
CA ILE A 12 1.77 2.84 -8.73
C ILE A 12 0.75 3.65 -9.50
N LEU A 13 0.48 4.86 -9.03
CA LEU A 13 -0.34 5.84 -9.73
C LEU A 13 0.60 6.94 -10.23
N GLU A 14 1.06 6.80 -11.47
CA GLU A 14 1.98 7.72 -12.13
C GLU A 14 1.76 7.66 -13.64
N ASP A 15 1.46 8.79 -14.24
CA ASP A 15 1.17 8.84 -15.68
C ASP A 15 2.41 8.62 -16.53
N SER A 16 3.62 8.96 -16.03
CA SER A 16 4.87 8.74 -16.74
C SER A 16 5.39 7.34 -16.51
N GLN A 17 5.52 6.57 -17.57
CA GLN A 17 6.10 5.22 -17.51
C GLN A 17 7.55 5.25 -16.99
N ASN A 18 8.35 6.21 -17.43
CA ASN A 18 9.74 6.35 -16.99
C ASN A 18 9.84 6.60 -15.49
N GLU A 19 9.00 7.47 -14.96
CA GLU A 19 8.98 7.77 -13.53
C GLU A 19 8.50 6.56 -12.72
N ALA A 20 7.48 5.85 -13.21
CA ALA A 20 7.01 4.62 -12.57
C ALA A 20 8.12 3.58 -12.51
N GLU A 21 8.85 3.39 -13.60
CA GLU A 21 9.98 2.45 -13.64
C GLU A 21 11.10 2.87 -12.69
N ARG A 22 11.36 4.17 -12.57
CA ARG A 22 12.35 4.71 -11.64
C ARG A 22 11.98 4.37 -10.20
N LEU A 23 10.72 4.54 -9.83
CA LEU A 23 10.22 4.21 -8.49
C LEU A 23 10.35 2.71 -8.20
N VAL A 24 9.99 1.86 -9.15
CA VAL A 24 10.15 0.41 -9.00
C VAL A 24 11.61 0.04 -8.78
N SER A 25 12.53 0.68 -9.52
CA SER A 25 13.97 0.43 -9.40
C SER A 25 14.49 0.73 -8.01
N LEU A 26 13.93 1.71 -7.31
CA LEU A 26 14.33 2.02 -5.93
C LEU A 26 14.15 0.80 -5.01
N PHE A 27 13.03 0.11 -5.13
CA PHE A 27 12.73 -1.07 -4.32
C PHE A 27 13.59 -2.27 -4.72
N ARG A 28 13.79 -2.47 -6.01
CA ARG A 28 14.65 -3.55 -6.51
C ARG A 28 16.09 -3.35 -6.09
N ASN A 29 16.58 -2.12 -6.15
CA ASN A 29 17.94 -1.76 -5.71
C ASN A 29 18.10 -1.90 -4.20
N ALA A 30 17.01 -1.79 -3.44
CA ALA A 30 17.01 -2.02 -2.00
C ALA A 30 16.96 -3.52 -1.65
N GLY A 31 17.04 -4.40 -2.63
CA GLY A 31 17.09 -5.84 -2.44
C GLY A 31 15.72 -6.52 -2.33
N ARG A 32 14.65 -5.87 -2.75
CA ARG A 32 13.29 -6.44 -2.70
C ARG A 32 12.79 -6.81 -4.10
N ALA A 33 12.37 -8.05 -4.25
CA ALA A 33 11.62 -8.47 -5.43
C ALA A 33 10.29 -7.71 -5.44
N THR A 34 9.92 -7.15 -6.59
CA THR A 34 8.75 -6.28 -6.69
C THR A 34 7.91 -6.66 -7.89
N ARG A 35 6.64 -6.92 -7.66
CA ARG A 35 5.62 -7.10 -8.69
C ARG A 35 4.80 -5.82 -8.74
N VAL A 36 4.75 -5.18 -9.89
CA VAL A 36 4.14 -3.87 -10.00
C VAL A 36 2.95 -3.88 -10.95
N HIS A 37 1.93 -3.09 -10.61
CA HIS A 37 0.84 -2.75 -11.52
C HIS A 37 0.68 -1.23 -11.52
N ARG A 38 0.76 -0.62 -12.70
CA ARG A 38 0.55 0.81 -12.86
C ARG A 38 -0.93 1.06 -13.15
N LEU A 39 -1.57 1.83 -12.27
CA LEU A 39 -2.98 2.15 -12.40
C LEU A 39 -3.23 3.07 -13.60
N SER A 40 -4.25 2.78 -14.38
CA SER A 40 -4.58 3.55 -15.58
C SER A 40 -5.93 4.26 -15.51
N SER A 41 -6.85 3.78 -14.68
CA SER A 41 -8.20 4.34 -14.58
C SER A 41 -8.90 3.87 -13.32
N SER A 42 -10.08 4.44 -13.04
CA SER A 42 -10.93 3.99 -11.93
C SER A 42 -11.37 2.54 -12.11
N ASP A 43 -11.71 2.15 -13.33
CA ASP A 43 -12.14 0.78 -13.62
C ASP A 43 -10.98 -0.21 -13.42
N ASP A 44 -9.78 0.17 -13.85
CA ASP A 44 -8.58 -0.63 -13.62
C ASP A 44 -8.31 -0.81 -12.12
N LEU A 45 -8.45 0.26 -11.34
CA LEU A 45 -8.29 0.21 -9.89
C LEU A 45 -9.27 -0.78 -9.26
N LEU A 46 -10.56 -0.71 -9.61
CA LEU A 46 -11.56 -1.61 -9.07
C LEU A 46 -11.27 -3.06 -9.43
N ASP A 47 -10.78 -3.30 -10.63
CA ASP A 47 -10.42 -4.63 -11.09
C ASP A 47 -9.23 -5.20 -10.32
N VAL A 48 -8.14 -4.43 -10.18
CA VAL A 48 -6.94 -4.91 -9.48
C VAL A 48 -7.15 -5.05 -7.97
N LEU A 49 -8.07 -4.30 -7.38
CA LEU A 49 -8.37 -4.39 -5.95
C LEU A 49 -9.05 -5.71 -5.55
N GLN A 50 -9.44 -6.53 -6.51
CA GLN A 50 -9.88 -7.90 -6.24
C GLN A 50 -8.71 -8.79 -5.80
N GLN A 51 -7.49 -8.39 -6.07
CA GLN A 51 -6.28 -9.06 -5.63
C GLN A 51 -5.69 -8.37 -4.40
N THR A 52 -4.74 -9.02 -3.75
CA THR A 52 -4.07 -8.47 -2.57
C THR A 52 -2.86 -7.65 -2.99
N TRP A 53 -2.75 -6.44 -2.43
CA TRP A 53 -1.64 -5.53 -2.67
C TRP A 53 -1.00 -5.10 -1.36
N ASP A 54 0.27 -4.71 -1.42
CA ASP A 54 1.05 -4.39 -0.22
C ASP A 54 1.31 -2.90 -0.04
N LEU A 55 1.27 -2.13 -1.12
CA LEU A 55 1.61 -0.71 -1.07
C LEU A 55 1.07 0.00 -2.31
N LEU A 56 0.60 1.22 -2.14
CA LEU A 56 0.28 2.14 -3.25
C LEU A 56 1.14 3.39 -3.10
N ILE A 57 1.83 3.76 -4.19
CA ILE A 57 2.54 5.03 -4.28
C ILE A 57 1.83 5.90 -5.31
N CYS A 58 1.41 7.09 -4.89
CA CYS A 58 0.72 8.05 -5.74
C CYS A 58 1.63 9.21 -6.10
N ALA A 59 1.72 9.53 -7.38
CA ALA A 59 2.34 10.77 -7.86
C ALA A 59 1.53 11.99 -7.37
N PRO A 60 2.12 13.19 -7.40
CA PRO A 60 1.40 14.40 -6.96
C PRO A 60 0.11 14.67 -7.73
N SER A 61 0.04 14.26 -8.99
CA SER A 61 -1.15 14.39 -9.82
C SER A 61 -1.21 13.29 -10.86
N SER A 62 -2.41 13.00 -11.33
CA SER A 62 -2.64 12.07 -12.44
C SER A 62 -3.86 12.55 -13.21
N GLU A 63 -3.79 12.53 -14.52
CA GLU A 63 -4.88 12.98 -15.38
C GLU A 63 -6.01 11.95 -15.44
N GLN A 64 -5.66 10.67 -15.49
CA GLN A 64 -6.64 9.60 -15.69
C GLN A 64 -7.32 9.16 -14.40
N LEU A 65 -6.60 9.25 -13.29
CA LEU A 65 -7.12 8.85 -11.98
C LEU A 65 -6.54 9.78 -10.92
N PRO A 66 -7.31 10.76 -10.43
CA PRO A 66 -6.82 11.64 -9.35
C PRO A 66 -6.43 10.84 -8.11
N PRO A 67 -5.31 11.17 -7.45
CA PRO A 67 -4.90 10.47 -6.23
C PRO A 67 -5.97 10.43 -5.14
N SER A 68 -6.71 11.52 -4.97
CA SER A 68 -7.82 11.57 -3.99
C SER A 68 -8.90 10.53 -4.26
N GLU A 69 -9.21 10.30 -5.53
CA GLU A 69 -10.19 9.29 -5.93
C GLU A 69 -9.67 7.88 -5.65
N ALA A 70 -8.40 7.62 -5.96
CA ALA A 70 -7.77 6.33 -5.71
C ALA A 70 -7.74 6.01 -4.21
N ILE A 71 -7.29 6.94 -3.39
CA ILE A 71 -7.25 6.79 -1.92
C ILE A 71 -8.65 6.58 -1.38
N GLY A 72 -9.60 7.40 -1.81
CA GLY A 72 -11.00 7.31 -1.38
C GLY A 72 -11.62 5.95 -1.71
N CYS A 73 -11.33 5.42 -2.88
CA CYS A 73 -11.81 4.11 -3.32
C CYS A 73 -11.28 2.99 -2.41
N ILE A 74 -9.98 3.01 -2.13
CA ILE A 74 -9.33 2.02 -1.26
C ILE A 74 -9.95 2.05 0.14
N ARG A 75 -10.17 3.26 0.70
CA ARG A 75 -10.76 3.40 2.04
C ARG A 75 -12.22 2.98 2.07
N ARG A 76 -13.00 3.34 1.05
CA ARG A 76 -14.41 2.96 0.94
C ARG A 76 -14.59 1.44 0.85
N LEU A 77 -13.69 0.75 0.15
CA LEU A 77 -13.70 -0.70 0.04
C LEU A 77 -13.03 -1.39 1.22
N ALA A 78 -12.58 -0.65 2.21
CA ALA A 78 -11.92 -1.16 3.42
C ALA A 78 -10.72 -2.06 3.13
N LYS A 79 -9.96 -1.75 2.08
CA LYS A 79 -8.73 -2.48 1.75
C LYS A 79 -7.60 -1.97 2.62
N ASP A 80 -6.87 -2.87 3.25
CA ASP A 80 -5.72 -2.53 4.08
C ASP A 80 -4.46 -2.44 3.22
N ILE A 81 -4.37 -1.35 2.47
CA ILE A 81 -3.24 -1.04 1.61
C ILE A 81 -2.66 0.30 2.06
N PRO A 82 -1.42 0.32 2.59
CA PRO A 82 -0.78 1.59 2.91
C PRO A 82 -0.59 2.42 1.64
N VAL A 83 -0.87 3.70 1.74
CA VAL A 83 -0.72 4.65 0.64
C VAL A 83 0.32 5.70 1.00
N ILE A 84 1.30 5.88 0.14
CA ILE A 84 2.28 6.96 0.23
C ILE A 84 1.99 7.95 -0.87
N GLN A 85 1.66 9.18 -0.49
CA GLN A 85 1.40 10.27 -1.42
C GLN A 85 2.69 11.06 -1.64
N LEU A 86 3.14 11.15 -2.88
CA LEU A 86 4.25 12.03 -3.24
C LEU A 86 3.70 13.43 -3.50
N LEU A 87 4.44 14.44 -3.09
CA LEU A 87 4.06 15.84 -3.21
C LEU A 87 5.01 16.56 -4.13
N ALA A 88 4.48 17.51 -4.90
CA ALA A 88 5.30 18.36 -5.77
C ALA A 88 6.15 19.31 -4.94
N ASP A 89 5.59 19.80 -3.85
CA ASP A 89 6.24 20.77 -2.96
C ASP A 89 6.21 20.27 -1.51
N ASN A 90 7.17 20.72 -0.72
CA ASN A 90 7.22 20.42 0.72
C ASN A 90 6.34 21.42 1.49
N ASP A 91 5.05 21.45 1.18
CA ASP A 91 4.07 22.32 1.79
C ASP A 91 3.30 21.57 2.87
N SER A 92 3.24 22.13 4.07
CA SER A 92 2.55 21.52 5.20
C SER A 92 1.05 21.33 4.96
N ASP A 93 0.42 22.23 4.22
CA ASP A 93 -1.00 22.12 3.89
C ASP A 93 -1.27 20.93 2.97
N SER A 94 -0.38 20.69 1.99
CA SER A 94 -0.47 19.54 1.09
C SER A 94 -0.27 18.23 1.84
N VAL A 95 0.66 18.19 2.80
CA VAL A 95 0.87 17.03 3.67
C VAL A 95 -0.39 16.74 4.48
N THR A 96 -0.94 17.76 5.13
CA THR A 96 -2.15 17.63 5.94
C THR A 96 -3.32 17.11 5.11
N GLU A 97 -3.52 17.69 3.92
CA GLU A 97 -4.59 17.28 3.01
C GLU A 97 -4.46 15.80 2.62
N ALA A 98 -3.27 15.35 2.26
CA ALA A 98 -3.03 13.96 1.90
C ALA A 98 -3.32 13.00 3.05
N LEU A 99 -2.89 13.35 4.26
CA LEU A 99 -3.16 12.54 5.45
C LEU A 99 -4.66 12.50 5.79
N MET A 100 -5.36 13.61 5.61
CA MET A 100 -6.81 13.66 5.83
C MET A 100 -7.58 12.81 4.82
N LEU A 101 -7.07 12.66 3.60
CA LEU A 101 -7.66 11.79 2.58
C LEU A 101 -7.45 10.30 2.90
N GLY A 102 -6.51 9.97 3.77
CA GLY A 102 -6.25 8.60 4.19
C GLY A 102 -4.91 8.03 3.78
N ALA A 103 -3.98 8.85 3.28
CA ALA A 103 -2.61 8.41 3.04
C ALA A 103 -1.91 8.13 4.37
N GLN A 104 -1.07 7.10 4.41
CA GLN A 104 -0.28 6.78 5.60
C GLN A 104 0.87 7.75 5.78
N ASP A 105 1.42 8.26 4.68
CA ASP A 105 2.44 9.30 4.72
C ASP A 105 2.39 10.13 3.45
N ALA A 106 3.00 11.30 3.50
CA ALA A 106 3.09 12.20 2.37
C ALA A 106 4.51 12.77 2.33
N LEU A 107 5.19 12.61 1.20
CA LEU A 107 6.61 12.94 1.04
C LEU A 107 6.83 13.81 -0.18
N PRO A 108 7.77 14.77 -0.13
CA PRO A 108 8.18 15.47 -1.33
C PRO A 108 8.75 14.51 -2.37
N GLN A 109 8.43 14.75 -3.61
CA GLN A 109 8.98 14.01 -4.75
C GLN A 109 10.50 14.22 -4.80
N GLY A 110 11.24 13.14 -5.10
CA GLY A 110 12.70 13.21 -5.20
C GLY A 110 13.47 12.82 -3.95
N GLU A 111 12.82 12.68 -2.81
CA GLU A 111 13.45 12.17 -1.58
C GLU A 111 13.42 10.64 -1.55
N ASP A 112 14.22 10.03 -2.42
CA ASP A 112 14.17 8.60 -2.69
C ASP A 112 14.55 7.74 -1.48
N GLU A 113 15.58 8.11 -0.73
CA GLU A 113 16.00 7.39 0.47
C GLU A 113 14.90 7.39 1.53
N ARG A 114 14.26 8.53 1.72
CA ARG A 114 13.16 8.68 2.66
C ARG A 114 11.97 7.83 2.23
N LEU A 115 11.66 7.82 0.94
CA LEU A 115 10.59 7.00 0.39
C LEU A 115 10.81 5.52 0.69
N VAL A 116 12.01 5.01 0.46
CA VAL A 116 12.35 3.62 0.73
C VAL A 116 12.21 3.29 2.21
N LEU A 117 12.68 4.17 3.10
CA LEU A 117 12.56 3.98 4.55
C LEU A 117 11.11 3.96 5.01
N VAL A 118 10.30 4.90 4.54
CA VAL A 118 8.87 4.97 4.86
C VAL A 118 8.14 3.74 4.34
N ALA A 119 8.44 3.32 3.11
CA ALA A 119 7.85 2.13 2.53
C ALA A 119 8.20 0.87 3.33
N LYS A 120 9.45 0.71 3.76
CA LYS A 120 9.86 -0.42 4.61
C LYS A 120 9.07 -0.45 5.92
N ARG A 121 8.91 0.71 6.55
CA ARG A 121 8.14 0.83 7.79
C ARG A 121 6.68 0.42 7.56
N GLU A 122 6.05 0.93 6.51
CA GLU A 122 4.66 0.63 6.23
C GLU A 122 4.45 -0.83 5.84
N LEU A 123 5.37 -1.42 5.10
CA LEU A 123 5.32 -2.84 4.76
C LEU A 123 5.46 -3.73 5.99
N ALA A 124 6.36 -3.37 6.91
CA ALA A 124 6.52 -4.10 8.18
C ALA A 124 5.25 -4.00 9.04
N ASN A 125 4.66 -2.81 9.13
CA ASN A 125 3.42 -2.60 9.86
C ASN A 125 2.26 -3.40 9.25
N LEU A 126 2.17 -3.43 7.94
CA LEU A 126 1.15 -4.20 7.22
C LEU A 126 1.28 -5.70 7.50
N GLU A 127 2.49 -6.22 7.42
CA GLU A 127 2.77 -7.63 7.70
C GLU A 127 2.37 -7.99 9.12
N GLU A 128 2.69 -7.13 10.08
CA GLU A 128 2.29 -7.30 11.48
C GLU A 128 0.76 -7.29 11.65
N ARG A 129 0.08 -6.34 10.99
CA ARG A 129 -1.40 -6.29 11.02
C ARG A 129 -2.03 -7.55 10.43
N ARG A 130 -1.49 -8.04 9.32
CA ARG A 130 -1.99 -9.27 8.67
C ARG A 130 -1.76 -10.50 9.56
N ALA A 131 -0.60 -10.60 10.19
CA ALA A 131 -0.30 -11.68 11.12
C ALA A 131 -1.23 -11.66 12.33
N ARG A 132 -1.50 -10.48 12.87
CA ARG A 132 -2.43 -10.30 14.00
C ARG A 132 -3.84 -10.73 13.62
N ARG A 133 -4.34 -10.34 12.47
CA ARG A 133 -5.68 -10.73 12.00
C ARG A 133 -5.79 -12.22 11.78
N ALA A 134 -4.79 -12.85 11.20
CA ALA A 134 -4.76 -14.30 11.01
C ALA A 134 -4.78 -15.02 12.35
N SER A 135 -4.04 -14.53 13.34
CA SER A 135 -4.01 -15.08 14.69
C SER A 135 -5.36 -14.95 15.38
N GLU A 136 -6.03 -13.80 15.26
CA GLU A 136 -7.36 -13.57 15.81
C GLU A 136 -8.42 -14.49 15.20
N VAL A 137 -8.38 -14.67 13.89
CA VAL A 137 -9.30 -15.59 13.19
C VAL A 137 -9.09 -17.01 13.64
N ALA A 138 -7.84 -17.46 13.75
CA ALA A 138 -7.52 -18.82 14.23
C ALA A 138 -8.01 -19.04 15.67
N LEU A 139 -7.86 -18.03 16.53
CA LEU A 139 -8.34 -18.10 17.91
C LEU A 139 -9.85 -18.22 17.97
N ARG A 140 -10.59 -17.44 17.20
CA ARG A 140 -12.05 -17.50 17.14
C ARG A 140 -12.54 -18.86 16.67
N GLU A 141 -11.90 -19.44 15.67
CA GLU A 141 -12.24 -20.77 15.17
C GLU A 141 -11.98 -21.85 16.21
N ALA A 142 -10.86 -21.74 16.93
CA ALA A 142 -10.54 -22.67 18.02
C ALA A 142 -11.56 -22.57 19.14
N GLU A 143 -11.98 -21.37 19.52
CA GLU A 143 -13.02 -21.14 20.54
C GLU A 143 -14.35 -21.74 20.12
N LYS A 144 -14.76 -21.56 18.87
CA LYS A 144 -16.00 -22.14 18.34
C LYS A 144 -15.97 -23.67 18.39
N ARG A 145 -14.85 -24.27 18.02
CA ARG A 145 -14.69 -25.74 18.08
C ARG A 145 -14.78 -26.29 19.51
N CYS A 146 -14.14 -25.59 20.44
CA CYS A 146 -14.23 -25.95 21.86
C CYS A 146 -15.65 -25.85 22.37
N GLN A 147 -16.37 -24.81 22.02
CA GLN A 147 -17.76 -24.62 22.45
C GLN A 147 -18.69 -25.69 21.87
N LEU A 148 -18.52 -26.05 20.61
CA LEU A 148 -19.28 -27.13 19.98
C LEU A 148 -19.05 -28.49 20.67
N LEU A 149 -17.82 -28.74 21.10
CA LEU A 149 -17.48 -29.97 21.82
C LEU A 149 -18.10 -30.02 23.24
N LEU A 150 -18.22 -28.87 23.88
CA LEU A 150 -18.81 -28.76 25.21
C LEU A 150 -20.34 -28.89 25.18
N ASP A 151 -20.96 -28.45 24.09
CA ASP A 151 -22.41 -28.46 23.93
C ASP A 151 -22.96 -29.82 23.40
N SER A 152 -22.09 -30.73 23.05
CA SER A 152 -22.50 -32.06 22.52
C SER A 152 -22.73 -33.13 23.58
#